data_d656dd0c192a3e1e2829c2bb00f7192d
#
_entry.id   d656dd0c192a3e1e2829c2bb00f7192d
#
_cell.length_a   1.000
_cell.length_b   1.000
_cell.length_c   1.000
_cell.angle_alpha   90.00
_cell.angle_beta   90.00
_cell.angle_gamma   90.00
#
_symmetry.space_group_name_H-M   'P 1'
#
loop_
_entity.id
_entity.type
_entity.pdbx_description
1 polymer ?
#
loop_
_entity_poly.entity_id
_entity_poly.type
_entity_poly.pdbx_seq_one_letter_code
_entity_poly.pdbx_strand_id
1 'polypeptide(L)'
;KTAEEKLEEAKKSGCLVDYRVMACGDDLELLMSHRTGCDCGDIHGLSWETFELATEKAKELKLYGYGQDLLADAFSGNIKGMGPGVAEMEITERTAEPIVAFMMDKTEPGAFNLPIFKMFADPFNTAGLIIDPSFHHGFSFEVWDILEHKKVLMNCPEEMYDMLALIGAKSRYVIKRVFAKPGSKIPQSEPVAVISTEKLYQTAGKYVGKDDPVALVRSQSGLPALGEVLEPFALGHLVSGWMRGSHNGPLMPCSFDTAHPTRFDGPPRVIAAGFQMAEGKFVGPVDLFKDVAFDRVRQRCLEITDYMRAHGPFEPHRLPMEEME
;
A
#
# COMPACT_ATOMS: atom_id res chain seq x y z
N LYS A 1 5.85 -15.65 13.37
CA LYS A 1 5.59 -16.98 13.93
C LYS A 1 4.14 -17.12 14.42
N THR A 2 3.66 -16.38 15.43
CA THR A 2 2.26 -16.49 15.92
C THR A 2 1.25 -16.27 14.80
N ALA A 3 1.42 -15.25 13.99
CA ALA A 3 0.57 -15.00 12.83
C ALA A 3 0.62 -16.14 11.79
N GLU A 4 1.80 -16.69 11.52
CA GLU A 4 1.97 -17.82 10.60
C GLU A 4 1.24 -19.06 11.11
N GLU A 5 1.32 -19.34 12.42
CA GLU A 5 0.63 -20.47 13.05
C GLU A 5 -0.89 -20.33 12.90
N LYS A 6 -1.43 -19.13 13.16
CA LYS A 6 -2.87 -18.86 13.03
C LYS A 6 -3.35 -18.97 11.58
N LEU A 7 -2.63 -18.40 10.63
CA LEU A 7 -3.00 -18.44 9.21
C LEU A 7 -2.81 -19.85 8.61
N GLU A 8 -1.84 -20.63 9.10
CA GLU A 8 -1.68 -22.02 8.70
C GLU A 8 -2.86 -22.89 9.16
N GLU A 9 -3.40 -22.63 10.35
CA GLU A 9 -4.64 -23.27 10.82
C GLU A 9 -5.83 -22.93 9.93
N ALA A 10 -5.98 -21.65 9.56
CA ALA A 10 -7.02 -21.18 8.66
C ALA A 10 -6.90 -21.80 7.26
N LYS A 11 -5.68 -21.98 6.75
CA LYS A 11 -5.42 -22.68 5.49
C LYS A 11 -5.78 -24.15 5.58
N LYS A 12 -5.43 -24.85 6.66
CA LYS A 12 -5.78 -26.25 6.88
C LYS A 12 -7.29 -26.48 7.01
N SER A 13 -8.02 -25.52 7.58
CA SER A 13 -9.48 -25.57 7.67
C SER A 13 -10.19 -25.25 6.35
N GLY A 14 -9.46 -24.78 5.33
CA GLY A 14 -10.02 -24.38 4.04
C GLY A 14 -10.60 -22.95 4.00
N CYS A 15 -10.45 -22.17 5.06
CA CYS A 15 -10.84 -20.77 5.10
C CYS A 15 -9.96 -19.94 4.13
N LEU A 16 -8.67 -20.23 4.08
CA LEU A 16 -7.72 -19.63 3.15
C LEU A 16 -7.28 -20.65 2.08
N VAL A 17 -7.01 -20.16 0.88
CA VAL A 17 -6.32 -20.93 -0.15
C VAL A 17 -4.81 -20.88 0.06
N ASP A 18 -4.28 -19.69 0.36
CA ASP A 18 -2.87 -19.48 0.66
C ASP A 18 -2.65 -18.19 1.45
N TYR A 19 -1.48 -18.03 2.04
CA TYR A 19 -1.13 -16.82 2.78
C TYR A 19 0.38 -16.54 2.76
N ARG A 20 0.75 -15.29 3.06
CA ARG A 20 2.11 -14.88 3.44
C ARG A 20 2.05 -13.91 4.60
N VAL A 21 3.04 -14.00 5.47
CA VAL A 21 3.25 -13.06 6.56
C VAL A 21 4.53 -12.30 6.26
N MET A 22 4.45 -10.99 6.24
CA MET A 22 5.56 -10.10 5.91
C MET A 22 5.64 -8.97 6.93
N ALA A 23 6.67 -8.14 6.82
CA ALA A 23 6.82 -6.94 7.64
C ALA A 23 7.46 -5.82 6.83
N CYS A 24 7.00 -4.60 7.06
CA CYS A 24 7.62 -3.38 6.58
C CYS A 24 7.71 -2.40 7.75
N GLY A 25 8.91 -1.97 8.09
CA GLY A 25 9.10 -1.20 9.31
C GLY A 25 8.81 -2.01 10.57
N ASP A 26 7.96 -1.50 11.42
CA ASP A 26 7.41 -2.17 12.62
C ASP A 26 6.02 -2.80 12.38
N ASP A 27 5.48 -2.71 11.16
CA ASP A 27 4.18 -3.23 10.82
C ASP A 27 4.20 -4.71 10.44
N LEU A 28 3.13 -5.41 10.85
CA LEU A 28 2.85 -6.79 10.48
C LEU A 28 1.86 -6.82 9.32
N GLU A 29 2.25 -7.48 8.24
CA GLU A 29 1.49 -7.57 7.01
C GLU A 29 0.98 -8.99 6.76
N LEU A 30 -0.33 -9.12 6.53
CA LEU A 30 -0.97 -10.37 6.20
C LEU A 30 -1.48 -10.35 4.76
N LEU A 31 -0.83 -11.12 3.89
CA LEU A 31 -1.32 -11.34 2.53
C LEU A 31 -2.06 -12.66 2.47
N MET A 32 -3.34 -12.65 2.13
CA MET A 32 -4.20 -13.83 2.17
C MET A 32 -4.97 -13.99 0.86
N SER A 33 -5.11 -15.23 0.42
CA SER A 33 -5.93 -15.60 -0.72
C SER A 33 -7.08 -16.51 -0.27
N HIS A 34 -8.31 -16.18 -0.69
CA HIS A 34 -9.53 -16.90 -0.33
C HIS A 34 -10.56 -16.86 -1.47
N ARG A 35 -11.69 -17.53 -1.32
CA ARG A 35 -12.74 -17.64 -2.34
C ARG A 35 -14.09 -17.03 -1.93
N THR A 36 -14.11 -16.27 -0.87
CA THR A 36 -15.35 -15.76 -0.26
C THR A 36 -15.74 -14.35 -0.74
N GLY A 37 -14.98 -13.78 -1.70
CA GLY A 37 -15.20 -12.41 -2.19
C GLY A 37 -14.66 -11.33 -1.25
N CYS A 38 -14.67 -10.08 -1.73
CA CYS A 38 -14.23 -8.92 -0.96
C CYS A 38 -15.18 -8.64 0.23
N ASP A 39 -14.67 -7.91 1.22
CA ASP A 39 -15.41 -7.50 2.43
C ASP A 39 -16.03 -8.68 3.21
N CYS A 40 -15.34 -9.81 3.23
CA CYS A 40 -15.78 -11.00 3.94
C CYS A 40 -15.48 -10.88 5.45
N GLY A 41 -16.55 -10.84 6.26
CA GLY A 41 -16.44 -10.70 7.71
C GLY A 41 -15.59 -11.79 8.38
N ASP A 42 -15.62 -13.03 7.87
CA ASP A 42 -14.82 -14.13 8.43
C ASP A 42 -13.32 -13.94 8.17
N ILE A 43 -12.96 -13.43 6.99
CA ILE A 43 -11.57 -13.13 6.63
C ILE A 43 -11.05 -11.92 7.41
N HIS A 44 -11.87 -10.87 7.53
CA HIS A 44 -11.54 -9.71 8.36
C HIS A 44 -11.44 -10.11 9.85
N GLY A 45 -12.32 -11.00 10.34
CA GLY A 45 -12.26 -11.56 11.67
C GLY A 45 -10.98 -12.32 11.94
N LEU A 46 -10.61 -13.20 11.00
CA LEU A 46 -9.34 -13.93 11.07
C LEU A 46 -8.13 -12.99 11.16
N SER A 47 -8.14 -11.93 10.35
CA SER A 47 -7.06 -10.94 10.38
C SER A 47 -6.97 -10.25 11.72
N TRP A 48 -8.12 -9.80 12.26
CA TRP A 48 -8.21 -9.12 13.54
C TRP A 48 -7.73 -10.03 14.69
N GLU A 49 -8.24 -11.25 14.77
CA GLU A 49 -7.79 -12.25 15.76
C GLU A 49 -6.28 -12.53 15.67
N THR A 50 -5.74 -12.55 14.45
CA THR A 50 -4.30 -12.76 14.23
C THR A 50 -3.49 -11.60 14.81
N PHE A 51 -3.93 -10.35 14.62
CA PHE A 51 -3.26 -9.18 15.20
C PHE A 51 -3.38 -9.17 16.73
N GLU A 52 -4.55 -9.51 17.28
CA GLU A 52 -4.74 -9.61 18.75
C GLU A 52 -3.81 -10.65 19.36
N LEU A 53 -3.76 -11.86 18.80
CA LEU A 53 -2.87 -12.92 19.28
C LEU A 53 -1.38 -12.53 19.19
N ALA A 54 -0.99 -11.86 18.11
CA ALA A 54 0.37 -11.35 17.97
C ALA A 54 0.69 -10.27 19.02
N THR A 55 -0.26 -9.39 19.30
CA THR A 55 -0.16 -8.35 20.33
C THR A 55 -0.05 -8.95 21.74
N GLU A 56 -0.86 -9.94 22.07
CA GLU A 56 -0.78 -10.64 23.35
C GLU A 56 0.59 -11.31 23.53
N LYS A 57 1.09 -11.94 22.46
CA LYS A 57 2.42 -12.55 22.49
C LYS A 57 3.54 -11.52 22.65
N ALA A 58 3.42 -10.37 21.99
CA ALA A 58 4.35 -9.27 22.15
C ALA A 58 4.33 -8.71 23.58
N LYS A 59 3.15 -8.60 24.21
CA LYS A 59 3.01 -8.23 25.64
C LYS A 59 3.70 -9.21 26.57
N GLU A 60 3.47 -10.50 26.35
CA GLU A 60 4.11 -11.57 27.13
C GLU A 60 5.65 -11.44 27.09
N LEU A 61 6.18 -11.16 25.90
CA LEU A 61 7.60 -11.02 25.64
C LEU A 61 8.14 -9.62 26.03
N LYS A 62 7.26 -8.70 26.44
CA LYS A 62 7.60 -7.31 26.78
C LYS A 62 8.30 -6.56 25.64
N LEU A 63 7.85 -6.77 24.41
CA LEU A 63 8.36 -6.09 23.24
C LEU A 63 7.89 -4.64 23.21
N TYR A 64 8.73 -3.73 22.72
CA TYR A 64 8.38 -2.33 22.58
C TYR A 64 7.26 -2.15 21.53
N GLY A 65 6.35 -1.23 21.82
CA GLY A 65 5.30 -0.84 20.86
C GLY A 65 4.21 -1.87 20.60
N TYR A 66 4.14 -2.93 21.37
CA TYR A 66 3.23 -4.04 21.18
C TYR A 66 1.77 -3.57 20.95
N GLY A 67 1.33 -3.61 19.70
CA GLY A 67 -0.05 -3.36 19.32
C GLY A 67 -0.56 -1.93 19.56
N GLN A 68 0.31 -0.94 19.53
CA GLN A 68 -0.10 0.47 19.71
C GLN A 68 -1.16 0.90 18.69
N ASP A 69 -1.02 0.47 17.45
CA ASP A 69 -1.97 0.79 16.38
C ASP A 69 -3.29 0.03 16.48
N LEU A 70 -3.30 -1.05 17.25
CA LEU A 70 -4.49 -1.84 17.54
C LEU A 70 -5.31 -1.24 18.69
N LEU A 71 -4.68 -0.49 19.59
CA LEU A 71 -5.31 0.10 20.77
C LEU A 71 -5.86 1.50 20.44
N ALA A 72 -7.14 1.70 20.71
CA ALA A 72 -7.84 2.93 20.35
C ALA A 72 -7.31 4.20 21.02
N ASP A 73 -6.68 4.06 22.17
CA ASP A 73 -6.15 5.13 23.02
C ASP A 73 -4.63 5.29 22.93
N ALA A 74 -3.96 4.49 22.11
CA ALA A 74 -2.53 4.64 21.93
C ALA A 74 -2.18 5.80 20.99
N PHE A 75 -1.31 6.67 21.45
CA PHE A 75 -0.79 7.75 20.65
C PHE A 75 0.30 7.24 19.69
N SER A 76 -0.03 7.15 18.41
CA SER A 76 0.89 6.74 17.35
C SER A 76 1.41 7.89 16.48
N GLY A 77 1.12 9.13 16.84
CA GLY A 77 1.46 10.32 16.05
C GLY A 77 0.39 10.76 15.07
N ASN A 78 -0.58 9.91 14.81
CA ASN A 78 -1.79 10.18 14.03
C ASN A 78 -3.02 10.01 14.92
N ILE A 79 -3.72 11.08 15.18
CA ILE A 79 -4.85 11.10 16.12
C ILE A 79 -6.10 10.44 15.52
N LYS A 80 -6.19 10.48 14.20
CA LYS A 80 -7.34 9.94 13.47
C LYS A 80 -6.90 8.69 12.73
N GLY A 81 -7.45 7.62 12.87
CA GLY A 81 -7.15 6.42 12.11
C GLY A 81 -6.53 5.36 12.96
N MET A 82 -7.35 4.46 13.33
CA MET A 82 -7.02 3.38 14.21
C MET A 82 -7.32 2.06 13.53
N GLY A 83 -6.49 1.10 13.80
CA GLY A 83 -6.62 -0.26 13.33
C GLY A 83 -6.07 -0.51 11.93
N PRO A 84 -5.89 -1.78 11.57
CA PRO A 84 -5.25 -2.22 10.34
C PRO A 84 -5.97 -1.75 9.07
N GLY A 85 -5.20 -1.29 8.08
CA GLY A 85 -5.71 -1.01 6.75
C GLY A 85 -5.92 -2.29 5.96
N VAL A 86 -6.80 -2.25 4.96
CA VAL A 86 -7.09 -3.37 4.09
C VAL A 86 -7.12 -2.97 2.62
N ALA A 87 -6.52 -3.78 1.75
CA ALA A 87 -6.65 -3.71 0.31
C ALA A 87 -7.12 -5.08 -0.20
N GLU A 88 -8.27 -5.12 -0.86
CA GLU A 88 -8.87 -6.34 -1.36
C GLU A 88 -9.10 -6.27 -2.86
N MET A 89 -8.82 -7.37 -3.55
CA MET A 89 -8.97 -7.48 -4.98
C MET A 89 -9.63 -8.81 -5.33
N GLU A 90 -10.81 -8.75 -5.95
CA GLU A 90 -11.45 -9.91 -6.51
C GLU A 90 -11.17 -9.96 -8.02
N ILE A 91 -10.63 -11.06 -8.48
CA ILE A 91 -10.17 -11.22 -9.85
C ILE A 91 -10.43 -12.63 -10.38
N THR A 92 -10.62 -12.73 -11.69
CA THR A 92 -10.45 -13.98 -12.43
C THR A 92 -8.99 -14.15 -12.78
N GLU A 93 -8.39 -15.25 -12.33
CA GLU A 93 -6.99 -15.55 -12.57
C GLU A 93 -6.72 -15.77 -14.06
N ARG A 94 -5.78 -15.00 -14.61
CA ARG A 94 -5.31 -15.15 -15.99
C ARG A 94 -4.32 -16.32 -16.08
N THR A 95 -4.05 -16.81 -17.28
CA THR A 95 -3.03 -17.87 -17.53
C THR A 95 -1.65 -17.51 -16.92
N ALA A 96 -1.30 -16.23 -16.95
CA ALA A 96 -0.18 -15.67 -16.19
C ALA A 96 -0.72 -14.48 -15.40
N GLU A 97 -0.72 -14.58 -14.07
CA GLU A 97 -1.25 -13.54 -13.17
C GLU A 97 -0.17 -13.07 -12.20
N PRO A 98 0.81 -12.29 -12.68
CA PRO A 98 1.77 -11.67 -11.78
C PRO A 98 1.14 -10.52 -11.03
N ILE A 99 1.32 -10.54 -9.71
CA ILE A 99 0.84 -9.51 -8.78
C ILE A 99 2.04 -9.01 -7.96
N VAL A 100 2.07 -7.71 -7.74
CA VAL A 100 3.00 -7.07 -6.80
C VAL A 100 2.20 -6.58 -5.60
N ALA A 101 2.59 -7.02 -4.42
CA ALA A 101 2.12 -6.45 -3.16
C ALA A 101 3.16 -5.44 -2.68
N PHE A 102 2.73 -4.18 -2.56
CA PHE A 102 3.52 -3.10 -1.99
C PHE A 102 3.07 -2.85 -0.55
N MET A 103 4.03 -2.63 0.33
CA MET A 103 3.79 -2.33 1.74
C MET A 103 4.69 -1.15 2.12
N MET A 104 4.13 -0.15 2.79
CA MET A 104 4.85 1.06 3.18
C MET A 104 4.89 1.20 4.70
N ASP A 105 5.88 1.92 5.18
CA ASP A 105 6.06 2.30 6.58
C ASP A 105 6.32 3.81 6.69
N LYS A 106 5.74 4.45 7.70
CA LYS A 106 5.87 5.88 8.03
C LYS A 106 5.29 6.82 6.96
N THR A 107 4.15 6.44 6.38
CA THR A 107 3.44 7.28 5.40
C THR A 107 1.92 7.02 5.41
N GLU A 108 1.21 7.57 4.46
CA GLU A 108 -0.24 7.49 4.31
C GLU A 108 -0.64 7.06 2.89
N PRO A 109 -1.87 6.60 2.64
CA PRO A 109 -2.29 6.04 1.34
C PRO A 109 -2.05 6.94 0.14
N GLY A 110 -2.08 8.26 0.31
CA GLY A 110 -1.75 9.22 -0.74
C GLY A 110 -0.30 9.12 -1.26
N ALA A 111 0.58 8.41 -0.56
CA ALA A 111 1.92 8.10 -1.04
C ALA A 111 1.91 7.24 -2.31
N PHE A 112 0.85 6.49 -2.54
CA PHE A 112 0.66 5.71 -3.77
C PHE A 112 0.16 6.54 -4.96
N ASN A 113 -0.34 7.76 -4.77
CA ASN A 113 -0.92 8.56 -5.84
C ASN A 113 0.03 8.74 -7.03
N LEU A 114 1.26 9.20 -6.78
CA LEU A 114 2.24 9.39 -7.84
C LEU A 114 2.67 8.06 -8.50
N PRO A 115 3.04 7.01 -7.74
CA PRO A 115 3.36 5.72 -8.34
C PRO A 115 2.23 5.16 -9.21
N ILE A 116 1.02 5.13 -8.72
CA ILE A 116 -0.14 4.58 -9.46
C ILE A 116 -0.47 5.42 -10.70
N PHE A 117 -0.42 6.75 -10.58
CA PHE A 117 -0.54 7.63 -11.76
C PHE A 117 0.51 7.29 -12.81
N LYS A 118 1.78 7.17 -12.42
CA LYS A 118 2.87 6.85 -13.33
C LYS A 118 2.70 5.49 -14.00
N MET A 119 2.29 4.48 -13.26
CA MET A 119 2.07 3.13 -13.80
C MET A 119 0.96 3.10 -14.87
N PHE A 120 -0.15 3.81 -14.63
CA PHE A 120 -1.38 3.61 -15.41
C PHE A 120 -1.83 4.81 -16.25
N ALA A 121 -1.15 5.97 -16.16
CA ALA A 121 -1.53 7.16 -16.90
C ALA A 121 -0.35 7.96 -17.49
N ASP A 122 0.89 7.69 -17.07
CA ASP A 122 2.07 8.40 -17.57
C ASP A 122 2.79 7.59 -18.66
N PRO A 123 2.70 7.97 -19.94
CA PRO A 123 3.34 7.23 -21.03
C PRO A 123 4.88 7.33 -21.02
N PHE A 124 5.46 8.29 -20.29
CA PHE A 124 6.91 8.37 -20.11
C PHE A 124 7.43 7.34 -19.10
N ASN A 125 6.57 6.86 -18.22
CA ASN A 125 6.86 5.73 -17.33
C ASN A 125 6.46 4.40 -17.96
N THR A 126 5.28 4.35 -18.54
CA THR A 126 4.63 3.14 -19.06
C THR A 126 4.40 3.28 -20.56
N ALA A 127 5.42 2.95 -21.33
CA ALA A 127 5.38 3.07 -22.79
C ALA A 127 4.25 2.23 -23.41
N GLY A 128 3.86 1.15 -22.76
CA GLY A 128 2.74 0.30 -23.17
C GLY A 128 1.42 1.05 -23.35
N LEU A 129 1.19 2.15 -22.64
CA LEU A 129 0.01 3.02 -22.82
C LEU A 129 -0.13 3.56 -24.24
N ILE A 130 0.98 3.65 -24.98
CA ILE A 130 1.00 4.14 -26.37
C ILE A 130 1.20 2.99 -27.36
N ILE A 131 2.08 2.03 -27.04
CA ILE A 131 2.54 1.03 -28.01
C ILE A 131 1.84 -0.32 -27.90
N ASP A 132 1.18 -0.62 -26.79
CA ASP A 132 0.46 -1.90 -26.63
C ASP A 132 -1.04 -1.70 -26.86
N PRO A 133 -1.60 -2.22 -27.98
CA PRO A 133 -3.02 -2.06 -28.28
C PRO A 133 -3.95 -2.65 -27.19
N SER A 134 -3.47 -3.57 -26.34
CA SER A 134 -4.29 -4.23 -25.33
C SER A 134 -4.66 -3.31 -24.16
N PHE A 135 -3.91 -2.23 -23.94
CA PHE A 135 -4.24 -1.25 -22.88
C PHE A 135 -3.95 0.21 -23.23
N HIS A 136 -3.69 0.53 -24.50
CA HIS A 136 -3.50 1.91 -24.92
C HIS A 136 -4.77 2.78 -24.76
N HIS A 137 -5.92 2.19 -24.56
CA HIS A 137 -7.17 2.93 -24.27
C HIS A 137 -7.14 3.64 -22.90
N GLY A 138 -6.14 3.35 -22.08
CA GLY A 138 -5.98 3.92 -20.77
C GLY A 138 -6.78 3.21 -19.69
N PHE A 139 -6.90 3.88 -18.55
CA PHE A 139 -7.47 3.33 -17.32
C PHE A 139 -8.44 4.30 -16.67
N SER A 140 -9.35 3.76 -15.87
CA SER A 140 -10.26 4.53 -15.02
C SER A 140 -9.80 4.45 -13.58
N PHE A 141 -9.73 5.60 -12.91
CA PHE A 141 -9.22 5.75 -11.55
C PHE A 141 -10.37 6.09 -10.61
N GLU A 142 -10.59 5.27 -9.61
CA GLU A 142 -11.49 5.60 -8.50
C GLU A 142 -10.70 6.42 -7.48
N VAL A 143 -10.99 7.71 -7.39
CA VAL A 143 -10.36 8.65 -6.46
C VAL A 143 -11.31 8.91 -5.30
N TRP A 144 -10.81 8.81 -4.09
CA TRP A 144 -11.55 9.03 -2.86
C TRP A 144 -11.15 10.34 -2.19
N ASP A 145 -12.14 11.13 -1.77
CA ASP A 145 -11.98 12.14 -0.73
C ASP A 145 -12.12 11.43 0.63
N ILE A 146 -10.99 11.21 1.29
CA ILE A 146 -10.96 10.45 2.54
C ILE A 146 -11.53 11.21 3.74
N LEU A 147 -11.69 12.53 3.62
CA LEU A 147 -12.29 13.35 4.67
C LEU A 147 -13.82 13.38 4.57
N GLU A 148 -14.35 13.55 3.35
CA GLU A 148 -15.79 13.61 3.12
C GLU A 148 -16.39 12.25 2.76
N HIS A 149 -15.57 11.22 2.60
CA HIS A 149 -15.98 9.87 2.19
C HIS A 149 -16.75 9.85 0.86
N LYS A 150 -16.35 10.71 -0.05
CA LYS A 150 -16.87 10.78 -1.42
C LYS A 150 -15.89 10.14 -2.38
N LYS A 151 -16.41 9.70 -3.50
CA LYS A 151 -15.58 9.13 -4.56
C LYS A 151 -16.00 9.64 -5.93
N VAL A 152 -15.04 9.67 -6.84
CA VAL A 152 -15.23 9.95 -8.26
C VAL A 152 -14.46 8.94 -9.08
N LEU A 153 -15.02 8.56 -10.24
CA LEU A 153 -14.32 7.77 -11.24
C LEU A 153 -13.83 8.72 -12.32
N MET A 154 -12.53 8.71 -12.59
CA MET A 154 -11.90 9.58 -13.57
C MET A 154 -11.20 8.74 -14.64
N ASN A 155 -11.43 9.09 -15.90
CA ASN A 155 -10.93 8.35 -17.05
C ASN A 155 -9.65 9.02 -17.59
N CYS A 156 -8.56 8.28 -17.65
CA CYS A 156 -7.33 8.75 -18.26
C CYS A 156 -7.12 8.07 -19.62
N PRO A 157 -6.67 8.83 -20.65
CA PRO A 157 -6.10 10.18 -20.57
C PRO A 157 -7.10 11.35 -20.57
N GLU A 158 -8.39 11.15 -20.78
CA GLU A 158 -9.35 12.22 -21.07
C GLU A 158 -9.49 13.23 -19.91
N GLU A 159 -9.51 12.76 -18.67
CA GLU A 159 -9.69 13.57 -17.45
C GLU A 159 -8.39 13.68 -16.62
N MET A 160 -7.25 13.45 -17.26
CA MET A 160 -5.97 13.37 -16.56
C MET A 160 -5.61 14.64 -15.78
N TYR A 161 -5.89 15.83 -16.33
CA TYR A 161 -5.57 17.09 -15.63
C TYR A 161 -6.42 17.30 -14.39
N ASP A 162 -7.69 16.97 -14.46
CA ASP A 162 -8.60 17.06 -13.32
C ASP A 162 -8.19 16.07 -12.22
N MET A 163 -7.81 14.86 -12.63
CA MET A 163 -7.27 13.86 -11.70
C MET A 163 -6.00 14.35 -11.01
N LEU A 164 -5.04 14.91 -11.76
CA LEU A 164 -3.80 15.43 -11.19
C LEU A 164 -4.04 16.55 -10.18
N ALA A 165 -5.02 17.42 -10.43
CA ALA A 165 -5.40 18.48 -9.50
C ALA A 165 -5.91 17.90 -8.17
N LEU A 166 -6.69 16.82 -8.20
CA LEU A 166 -7.16 16.15 -7.00
C LEU A 166 -6.03 15.41 -6.27
N ILE A 167 -5.36 14.48 -6.95
CA ILE A 167 -4.36 13.60 -6.31
C ILE A 167 -3.09 14.33 -5.86
N GLY A 168 -2.88 15.55 -6.33
CA GLY A 168 -1.83 16.45 -5.82
C GLY A 168 -2.01 16.81 -4.35
N ALA A 169 -3.27 16.89 -3.88
CA ALA A 169 -3.60 17.05 -2.47
C ALA A 169 -3.67 15.67 -1.78
N LYS A 170 -2.53 15.00 -1.69
CA LYS A 170 -2.37 13.59 -1.32
C LYS A 170 -2.88 13.21 0.08
N SER A 171 -2.95 14.15 1.01
CA SER A 171 -3.50 13.93 2.36
C SER A 171 -5.04 13.97 2.39
N ARG A 172 -5.67 14.26 1.25
CA ARG A 172 -7.13 14.30 1.13
C ARG A 172 -7.66 13.37 0.04
N TYR A 173 -7.03 13.36 -1.13
CA TYR A 173 -7.50 12.59 -2.27
C TYR A 173 -6.55 11.41 -2.53
N VAL A 174 -7.10 10.22 -2.54
CA VAL A 174 -6.36 8.98 -2.71
C VAL A 174 -6.93 8.17 -3.87
N ILE A 175 -6.06 7.69 -4.74
CA ILE A 175 -6.43 6.69 -5.72
C ILE A 175 -6.64 5.38 -4.98
N LYS A 176 -7.91 4.92 -4.92
CA LYS A 176 -8.24 3.67 -4.26
C LYS A 176 -8.15 2.46 -5.18
N ARG A 177 -8.67 2.60 -6.39
CA ARG A 177 -8.71 1.51 -7.38
C ARG A 177 -8.41 2.04 -8.77
N VAL A 178 -7.84 1.17 -9.58
CA VAL A 178 -7.66 1.40 -11.02
C VAL A 178 -8.34 0.27 -11.77
N PHE A 179 -9.06 0.60 -12.83
CA PHE A 179 -9.77 -0.36 -13.70
C PHE A 179 -9.31 -0.19 -15.14
N ALA A 180 -9.31 -1.29 -15.89
CA ALA A 180 -9.08 -1.22 -17.32
C ALA A 180 -10.30 -0.61 -18.03
N LYS A 181 -10.07 0.17 -19.09
CA LYS A 181 -11.14 0.73 -19.91
C LYS A 181 -11.65 -0.27 -20.97
N PRO A 182 -12.82 0.01 -21.58
CA PRO A 182 -13.35 -0.82 -22.68
C PRO A 182 -12.31 -1.08 -23.76
N GLY A 183 -12.22 -2.33 -24.23
CA GLY A 183 -11.23 -2.77 -25.22
C GLY A 183 -10.03 -3.50 -24.64
N SER A 184 -9.83 -3.43 -23.33
CA SER A 184 -8.85 -4.26 -22.62
C SER A 184 -9.26 -5.73 -22.58
N LYS A 185 -8.28 -6.61 -22.40
CA LYS A 185 -8.50 -8.03 -22.09
C LYS A 185 -8.93 -8.28 -20.65
N ILE A 186 -8.77 -7.29 -19.80
CA ILE A 186 -9.15 -7.34 -18.37
C ILE A 186 -10.62 -6.92 -18.25
N PRO A 187 -11.46 -7.66 -17.51
CA PRO A 187 -12.83 -7.24 -17.25
C PRO A 187 -12.87 -5.87 -16.53
N GLN A 188 -13.77 -5.01 -16.99
CA GLN A 188 -13.89 -3.65 -16.42
C GLN A 188 -14.37 -3.63 -14.95
N SER A 189 -14.98 -4.72 -14.51
CA SER A 189 -15.41 -4.90 -13.12
C SER A 189 -14.28 -5.33 -12.19
N GLU A 190 -13.16 -5.79 -12.75
CA GLU A 190 -12.01 -6.25 -11.98
C GLU A 190 -10.97 -5.13 -11.84
N PRO A 191 -10.54 -4.78 -10.63
CA PRO A 191 -9.48 -3.81 -10.46
C PRO A 191 -8.14 -4.38 -10.95
N VAL A 192 -7.30 -3.49 -11.48
CA VAL A 192 -5.91 -3.79 -11.84
C VAL A 192 -4.92 -3.32 -10.77
N ALA A 193 -5.36 -2.38 -9.93
CA ALA A 193 -4.67 -1.96 -8.73
C ALA A 193 -5.68 -1.60 -7.65
N VAL A 194 -5.32 -1.87 -6.39
CA VAL A 194 -6.11 -1.51 -5.19
C VAL A 194 -5.16 -1.02 -4.12
N ILE A 195 -5.52 0.09 -3.47
CA ILE A 195 -4.79 0.71 -2.38
C ILE A 195 -5.66 0.67 -1.11
N SER A 196 -5.05 0.46 0.05
CA SER A 196 -5.75 0.47 1.33
C SER A 196 -6.27 1.87 1.66
N THR A 197 -7.58 1.99 1.83
CA THR A 197 -8.27 3.23 2.23
C THR A 197 -9.37 2.94 3.25
N GLU A 198 -9.59 1.68 3.54
CA GLU A 198 -10.59 1.16 4.46
C GLU A 198 -9.90 0.34 5.54
N LYS A 199 -10.62 0.09 6.61
CA LYS A 199 -10.18 -0.75 7.72
C LYS A 199 -10.85 -2.10 7.66
N LEU A 200 -10.33 -3.02 8.42
CA LEU A 200 -10.95 -4.33 8.63
C LEU A 200 -12.40 -4.16 9.12
N TYR A 201 -13.27 -5.05 8.73
CA TYR A 201 -14.71 -5.03 9.03
C TYR A 201 -15.00 -4.86 10.53
N GLN A 202 -14.26 -5.56 11.41
CA GLN A 202 -14.46 -5.46 12.86
C GLN A 202 -13.97 -4.17 13.48
N THR A 203 -13.09 -3.45 12.83
CA THR A 203 -12.65 -2.12 13.29
C THR A 203 -13.58 -1.03 12.81
N ALA A 204 -14.51 -1.38 12.01
CA ALA A 204 -15.57 -0.65 11.39
C ALA A 204 -15.24 0.72 10.89
N GLY A 205 -15.47 0.91 9.74
CA GLY A 205 -15.62 2.21 9.27
C GLY A 205 -14.72 2.58 8.18
N LYS A 206 -15.04 3.72 7.71
CA LYS A 206 -14.35 4.38 6.63
C LYS A 206 -12.96 4.78 7.08
N TYR A 207 -12.05 4.83 6.17
CA TYR A 207 -10.73 5.36 6.41
C TYR A 207 -10.80 6.78 7.01
N VAL A 208 -9.98 7.04 7.99
CA VAL A 208 -9.95 8.31 8.72
C VAL A 208 -8.56 8.95 8.78
N GLY A 209 -7.68 8.59 7.87
CA GLY A 209 -6.45 9.32 7.64
C GLY A 209 -5.22 8.83 8.38
N LYS A 210 -5.12 7.56 8.67
CA LYS A 210 -3.85 6.92 9.04
C LYS A 210 -3.67 5.67 8.23
N ASP A 211 -2.57 5.32 7.83
CA ASP A 211 -1.50 4.54 8.17
C ASP A 211 -0.81 3.90 7.11
N ASP A 212 0.24 3.41 7.37
CA ASP A 212 1.17 2.60 6.64
C ASP A 212 0.43 1.76 5.60
N PRO A 213 0.37 2.25 4.34
CA PRO A 213 -0.57 1.75 3.36
C PRO A 213 -0.03 0.54 2.62
N VAL A 214 -0.92 -0.31 2.17
CA VAL A 214 -0.63 -1.43 1.30
C VAL A 214 -1.32 -1.25 -0.06
N ALA A 215 -0.73 -1.84 -1.11
CA ALA A 215 -1.34 -1.89 -2.42
C ALA A 215 -1.10 -3.23 -3.11
N LEU A 216 -2.08 -3.67 -3.88
CA LEU A 216 -1.98 -4.80 -4.79
C LEU A 216 -2.03 -4.29 -6.22
N VAL A 217 -1.06 -4.69 -7.04
CA VAL A 217 -0.97 -4.26 -8.45
C VAL A 217 -0.78 -5.48 -9.34
N ARG A 218 -1.67 -5.65 -10.31
CA ARG A 218 -1.55 -6.66 -11.38
C ARG A 218 -0.62 -6.12 -12.46
N SER A 219 0.16 -6.99 -13.07
CA SER A 219 1.10 -6.61 -14.13
C SER A 219 1.10 -7.59 -15.30
N GLN A 220 1.81 -7.24 -16.38
CA GLN A 220 1.99 -8.07 -17.57
C GLN A 220 0.68 -8.44 -18.30
N SER A 221 0.79 -9.09 -19.43
CA SER A 221 -0.34 -9.68 -20.18
C SER A 221 -1.50 -8.70 -20.45
N GLY A 222 -1.21 -7.53 -20.98
CA GLY A 222 -2.17 -6.44 -21.24
C GLY A 222 -2.28 -5.43 -20.11
N LEU A 223 -1.32 -5.44 -19.20
CA LEU A 223 -1.12 -4.45 -18.14
C LEU A 223 0.36 -3.99 -18.14
N PRO A 224 0.71 -2.92 -17.40
CA PRO A 224 2.09 -2.46 -17.32
C PRO A 224 3.07 -3.59 -17.03
N ALA A 225 4.21 -3.58 -17.70
CA ALA A 225 5.27 -4.53 -17.45
C ALA A 225 5.82 -4.38 -16.02
N LEU A 226 6.40 -5.43 -15.46
CA LEU A 226 6.92 -5.39 -14.09
C LEU A 226 7.91 -4.23 -13.89
N GLY A 227 8.80 -3.96 -14.85
CA GLY A 227 9.69 -2.81 -14.79
C GLY A 227 8.95 -1.47 -14.76
N GLU A 228 7.87 -1.32 -15.52
CA GLU A 228 7.03 -0.12 -15.52
C GLU A 228 6.27 0.07 -14.19
N VAL A 229 5.92 -1.03 -13.52
CA VAL A 229 5.32 -1.03 -12.18
C VAL A 229 6.32 -0.58 -11.10
N LEU A 230 7.59 -0.91 -11.27
CA LEU A 230 8.65 -0.59 -10.29
C LEU A 230 9.31 0.77 -10.55
N GLU A 231 9.33 1.26 -11.79
CA GLU A 231 10.02 2.49 -12.19
C GLU A 231 9.65 3.72 -11.36
N PRO A 232 8.37 3.95 -10.95
CA PRO A 232 8.01 5.09 -10.11
C PRO A 232 8.80 5.19 -8.82
N PHE A 233 9.27 4.08 -8.30
CA PHE A 233 10.03 4.00 -7.05
C PHE A 233 11.54 4.22 -7.24
N ALA A 234 12.02 4.33 -8.46
CA ALA A 234 13.40 4.74 -8.75
C ALA A 234 13.66 6.24 -8.47
N LEU A 235 12.62 6.98 -8.10
CA LEU A 235 12.67 8.37 -7.67
C LEU A 235 12.26 8.45 -6.20
N GLY A 236 13.11 9.00 -5.34
CA GLY A 236 12.81 9.25 -3.93
C GLY A 236 11.84 10.43 -3.75
N HIS A 237 10.62 10.32 -4.26
CA HIS A 237 9.62 11.40 -4.13
C HIS A 237 9.17 11.58 -2.69
N LEU A 238 8.78 12.81 -2.34
CA LEU A 238 8.39 13.14 -0.99
C LEU A 238 6.96 12.67 -0.68
N VAL A 239 6.83 11.95 0.43
CA VAL A 239 5.54 11.48 0.96
C VAL A 239 5.31 12.01 2.36
N SER A 240 4.06 12.13 2.77
CA SER A 240 3.67 12.61 4.10
C SER A 240 3.82 11.48 5.14
N GLY A 241 3.79 11.84 6.43
CA GLY A 241 3.69 10.89 7.54
C GLY A 241 5.02 10.62 8.27
N TRP A 242 6.14 11.08 7.74
CA TRP A 242 7.44 10.90 8.38
C TRP A 242 7.57 11.71 9.69
N MET A 243 8.43 11.24 10.60
CA MET A 243 8.68 11.85 11.92
C MET A 243 7.38 12.16 12.67
N ARG A 244 6.58 11.15 12.92
CA ARG A 244 5.29 11.24 13.62
C ARG A 244 4.27 12.16 12.91
N GLY A 245 4.28 12.15 11.57
CA GLY A 245 3.38 12.95 10.77
C GLY A 245 3.77 14.41 10.62
N SER A 246 4.90 14.86 11.21
CA SER A 246 5.32 16.25 11.19
C SER A 246 6.11 16.67 9.95
N HIS A 247 6.51 15.73 9.11
CA HIS A 247 7.33 15.98 7.92
C HIS A 247 6.93 15.16 6.72
N ASN A 248 7.18 15.72 5.53
CA ASN A 248 7.35 14.93 4.33
C ASN A 248 8.77 14.34 4.33
N GLY A 249 8.90 13.10 3.86
CA GLY A 249 10.18 12.44 3.70
C GLY A 249 10.28 11.72 2.35
N PRO A 250 11.50 11.42 1.89
CA PRO A 250 11.69 10.70 0.65
C PRO A 250 11.30 9.22 0.81
N LEU A 251 10.40 8.73 -0.03
CA LEU A 251 9.99 7.31 -0.01
C LEU A 251 11.13 6.45 -0.55
N MET A 252 11.68 5.61 0.31
CA MET A 252 12.84 4.77 0.01
C MET A 252 12.42 3.34 -0.31
N PRO A 253 12.69 2.83 -1.52
CA PRO A 253 12.49 1.41 -1.84
C PRO A 253 13.52 0.56 -1.10
N CYS A 254 13.05 -0.39 -0.30
CA CYS A 254 13.86 -1.25 0.54
C CYS A 254 13.71 -2.71 0.15
N SER A 255 14.78 -3.49 0.29
CA SER A 255 14.67 -4.95 0.31
C SER A 255 14.02 -5.41 1.61
N PHE A 256 13.49 -6.63 1.64
CA PHE A 256 12.91 -7.21 2.85
C PHE A 256 13.89 -7.17 4.04
N ASP A 257 15.17 -7.44 3.76
CA ASP A 257 16.22 -7.46 4.78
C ASP A 257 16.53 -6.07 5.36
N THR A 258 16.16 -4.98 4.67
CA THR A 258 16.50 -3.61 5.04
C THR A 258 15.27 -2.73 5.33
N ALA A 259 14.09 -3.33 5.35
CA ALA A 259 12.84 -2.61 5.57
C ALA A 259 12.57 -2.24 7.03
N HIS A 260 13.39 -2.68 7.95
CA HIS A 260 13.21 -2.40 9.38
C HIS A 260 13.58 -0.96 9.72
N PRO A 261 12.82 -0.31 10.63
CA PRO A 261 13.13 1.03 11.09
C PRO A 261 14.47 1.02 11.84
N THR A 262 15.29 1.99 11.54
CA THR A 262 16.61 2.09 12.14
C THR A 262 16.86 3.51 12.59
N ARG A 263 17.77 4.21 11.94
CA ARG A 263 18.18 5.54 12.25
C ARG A 263 17.04 6.54 11.97
N PHE A 264 16.70 7.39 12.94
CA PHE A 264 15.71 8.46 12.85
C PHE A 264 14.25 8.01 12.60
N ASP A 265 13.93 6.76 12.78
CA ASP A 265 12.59 6.26 12.51
C ASP A 265 12.15 6.52 11.06
N GLY A 266 13.08 6.46 10.15
CA GLY A 266 12.84 6.78 8.74
C GLY A 266 14.12 6.75 7.92
N PRO A 267 14.07 7.11 6.64
CA PRO A 267 12.96 7.71 5.86
C PRO A 267 11.75 6.77 5.69
N PRO A 268 10.60 7.27 5.19
CA PRO A 268 9.50 6.43 4.77
C PRO A 268 9.98 5.31 3.85
N ARG A 269 9.48 4.10 4.05
CA ARG A 269 9.94 2.91 3.33
C ARG A 269 8.83 2.27 2.53
N VAL A 270 9.22 1.59 1.47
CA VAL A 270 8.35 0.71 0.70
C VAL A 270 9.08 -0.56 0.34
N ILE A 271 8.41 -1.71 0.50
CA ILE A 271 8.84 -2.99 -0.04
C ILE A 271 7.91 -3.42 -1.17
N ALA A 272 8.42 -4.24 -2.08
CA ALA A 272 7.67 -4.79 -3.20
C ALA A 272 7.87 -6.31 -3.28
N ALA A 273 6.81 -7.04 -2.98
CA ALA A 273 6.79 -8.50 -3.02
C ALA A 273 6.10 -8.97 -4.31
N GLY A 274 6.88 -9.58 -5.20
CA GLY A 274 6.40 -10.12 -6.47
C GLY A 274 5.93 -11.56 -6.32
N PHE A 275 4.74 -11.85 -6.85
CA PHE A 275 4.14 -13.18 -6.88
C PHE A 275 3.59 -13.51 -8.25
N GLN A 276 3.60 -14.80 -8.58
CA GLN A 276 2.73 -15.36 -9.59
C GLN A 276 1.55 -16.04 -8.89
N MET A 277 0.33 -15.65 -9.22
CA MET A 277 -0.83 -16.41 -8.77
C MET A 277 -0.97 -17.68 -9.60
N ALA A 278 -1.26 -18.79 -8.95
CA ALA A 278 -1.49 -20.08 -9.58
C ALA A 278 -2.54 -20.87 -8.76
N GLU A 279 -3.74 -21.01 -9.30
CA GLU A 279 -4.89 -21.65 -8.64
C GLU A 279 -5.24 -21.01 -7.28
N GLY A 280 -5.08 -19.69 -7.20
CA GLY A 280 -5.27 -18.92 -6.00
C GLY A 280 -4.10 -18.98 -5.00
N LYS A 281 -3.00 -19.62 -5.34
CA LYS A 281 -1.80 -19.72 -4.48
C LYS A 281 -0.75 -18.69 -4.88
N PHE A 282 0.01 -18.21 -3.91
CA PHE A 282 1.12 -17.31 -4.11
C PHE A 282 2.42 -18.08 -4.40
N VAL A 283 2.89 -18.07 -5.64
CA VAL A 283 4.23 -18.56 -6.00
C VAL A 283 5.21 -17.40 -5.85
N GLY A 284 6.07 -17.46 -4.88
CA GLY A 284 6.96 -16.37 -4.44
C GLY A 284 7.03 -16.31 -2.91
N PRO A 285 7.42 -15.16 -2.30
CA PRO A 285 7.69 -13.87 -2.95
C PRO A 285 9.07 -13.76 -3.60
N VAL A 286 9.16 -12.85 -4.56
CA VAL A 286 10.43 -12.30 -5.02
C VAL A 286 10.56 -10.89 -4.45
N ASP A 287 11.69 -10.58 -3.83
CA ASP A 287 12.03 -9.24 -3.35
C ASP A 287 12.43 -8.35 -4.53
N LEU A 288 11.50 -7.55 -5.01
CA LEU A 288 11.67 -6.77 -6.24
C LEU A 288 12.58 -5.54 -6.06
N PHE A 289 12.70 -5.03 -4.83
CA PHE A 289 13.60 -3.92 -4.54
C PHE A 289 15.00 -4.36 -4.09
N LYS A 290 15.28 -5.66 -4.06
CA LYS A 290 16.63 -6.17 -3.82
C LYS A 290 17.58 -5.93 -5.01
N ASP A 291 17.04 -5.59 -6.17
CA ASP A 291 17.83 -5.24 -7.36
C ASP A 291 18.74 -4.03 -7.07
N VAL A 292 19.99 -4.14 -7.50
CA VAL A 292 21.02 -3.09 -7.38
C VAL A 292 20.64 -1.81 -8.10
N ALA A 293 19.71 -1.84 -9.06
CA ALA A 293 19.18 -0.67 -9.73
C ALA A 293 18.56 0.33 -8.75
N PHE A 294 18.08 -0.13 -7.59
CA PHE A 294 17.53 0.72 -6.54
C PHE A 294 18.57 1.25 -5.55
N ASP A 295 19.82 0.82 -5.58
CA ASP A 295 20.86 1.31 -4.63
C ASP A 295 21.04 2.81 -4.71
N ARG A 296 21.01 3.36 -5.92
CA ARG A 296 21.18 4.80 -6.14
C ARG A 296 20.07 5.63 -5.52
N VAL A 297 18.81 5.22 -5.66
CA VAL A 297 17.68 5.93 -5.05
C VAL A 297 17.71 5.77 -3.53
N ARG A 298 18.08 4.62 -3.00
CA ARG A 298 18.26 4.42 -1.55
C ARG A 298 19.29 5.40 -0.98
N GLN A 299 20.46 5.48 -1.61
CA GLN A 299 21.47 6.46 -1.20
C GLN A 299 20.93 7.89 -1.26
N ARG A 300 20.24 8.26 -2.34
CA ARG A 300 19.67 9.60 -2.48
C ARG A 300 18.62 9.91 -1.41
N CYS A 301 17.78 8.96 -1.06
CA CYS A 301 16.82 9.11 0.04
C CYS A 301 17.52 9.37 1.37
N LEU A 302 18.62 8.68 1.67
CA LEU A 302 19.41 8.90 2.88
C LEU A 302 20.05 10.30 2.90
N GLU A 303 20.61 10.77 1.79
CA GLU A 303 21.17 12.12 1.66
C GLU A 303 20.10 13.20 1.91
N ILE A 304 18.92 13.06 1.33
CA ILE A 304 17.80 13.98 1.56
C ILE A 304 17.37 13.94 3.03
N THR A 305 17.28 12.74 3.62
CA THR A 305 16.95 12.57 5.03
C THR A 305 17.95 13.29 5.95
N ASP A 306 19.23 13.10 5.69
CA ASP A 306 20.29 13.77 6.47
C ASP A 306 20.23 15.29 6.32
N TYR A 307 20.01 15.78 5.10
CA TYR A 307 19.83 17.20 4.86
C TYR A 307 18.64 17.77 5.62
N MET A 308 17.48 17.13 5.52
CA MET A 308 16.27 17.59 6.21
C MET A 308 16.44 17.56 7.73
N ARG A 309 17.09 16.54 8.27
CA ARG A 309 17.41 16.43 9.71
C ARG A 309 18.37 17.50 10.20
N ALA A 310 19.32 17.92 9.36
CA ALA A 310 20.30 18.94 9.71
C ALA A 310 19.76 20.38 9.60
N HIS A 311 18.80 20.61 8.72
CA HIS A 311 18.38 21.96 8.33
C HIS A 311 16.92 22.27 8.65
N GLY A 312 16.13 21.27 9.05
CA GLY A 312 14.72 21.48 9.28
C GLY A 312 14.41 22.26 10.54
N PRO A 313 13.51 23.25 10.53
CA PRO A 313 12.43 23.19 11.47
C PRO A 313 11.40 22.23 10.98
N PHE A 314 10.69 21.57 11.88
CA PHE A 314 9.54 20.74 11.51
C PHE A 314 8.49 21.60 10.84
N GLU A 315 7.96 21.11 9.73
CA GLU A 315 6.79 21.75 9.15
C GLU A 315 5.62 21.63 10.12
N PRO A 316 4.78 22.67 10.23
CA PRO A 316 3.62 22.64 11.12
C PRO A 316 2.48 21.83 10.48
N HIS A 317 2.64 20.52 10.40
CA HIS A 317 1.53 19.62 10.11
C HIS A 317 0.72 19.28 11.35
N ARG A 318 0.96 20.01 12.44
CA ARG A 318 0.20 19.81 13.66
C ARG A 318 -1.26 20.17 13.46
N LEU A 319 -2.10 19.32 14.00
CA LEU A 319 -3.44 19.76 14.32
C LEU A 319 -3.36 20.99 15.23
N PRO A 320 -4.27 21.96 15.08
CA PRO A 320 -4.43 23.02 16.06
C PRO A 320 -4.56 22.44 17.46
N MET A 321 -4.07 23.16 18.47
CA MET A 321 -4.14 22.70 19.88
C MET A 321 -5.56 22.28 20.29
N GLU A 322 -6.56 22.93 19.71
CA GLU A 322 -7.98 22.69 19.95
C GLU A 322 -8.47 21.34 19.39
N GLU A 323 -7.72 20.75 18.49
CA GLU A 323 -8.00 19.43 17.89
C GLU A 323 -7.13 18.31 18.48
N MET A 324 -6.30 18.63 19.46
CA MET A 324 -5.37 17.67 20.09
C MET A 324 -5.89 17.07 21.40
N GLU A 325 -7.14 17.32 21.74
CA GLU A 325 -7.82 16.74 22.91
C GLU A 325 -8.36 15.34 22.67
#